data_633718fcd5fd72886f3c0cb9e12382ae
#
_entry.id   633718fcd5fd72886f3c0cb9e12382ae
#
_cell.length_a   1.000
_cell.length_b   1.000
_cell.length_c   1.000
_cell.angle_alpha   90.00
_cell.angle_beta   90.00
_cell.angle_gamma   90.00
#
_symmetry.space_group_name_H-M   'P 1'
#
loop_
_entity.id
_entity.type
_entity.pdbx_description
1 polymer ?
#
loop_
_entity_poly.entity_id
_entity_poly.type
_entity_poly.pdbx_seq_one_letter_code
_entity_poly.pdbx_strand_id
1 'polypeptide(L)'
;ATLFEGGIRVPCLMRWPGRIKAGSTSNEILSALDLFPTICALAKVDVAERKLDGEDISGILTGLQETLPARELLWHTGSHAELKRGTWTALRQGDWKFLETSMGDQFLFNVAQDPHEKANLKVQHPKLFNDLRKRRDVLLKECLPK
;
A
#
# COMPACT_ATOMS: atom_id res chain seq x y z
N ALA A 1 -3.57 3.85 -16.66
CA ALA A 1 -3.45 3.25 -15.32
C ALA A 1 -4.27 4.07 -14.33
N THR A 2 -4.86 3.44 -13.35
CA THR A 2 -5.58 4.10 -12.24
C THR A 2 -5.09 3.50 -10.92
N LEU A 3 -5.25 4.23 -9.82
CA LEU A 3 -4.88 3.75 -8.49
C LEU A 3 -6.06 3.16 -7.70
N PHE A 4 -7.14 2.79 -8.37
CA PHE A 4 -8.18 1.96 -7.77
C PHE A 4 -7.67 0.55 -7.46
N GLU A 5 -8.33 -0.17 -6.54
CA GLU A 5 -7.93 -1.54 -6.16
C GLU A 5 -7.74 -2.45 -7.38
N GLY A 6 -8.62 -2.35 -8.39
CA GLY A 6 -8.47 -3.10 -9.64
C GLY A 6 -7.20 -2.81 -10.44
N GLY A 7 -6.50 -1.71 -10.14
CA GLY A 7 -5.25 -1.33 -10.80
C GLY A 7 -3.99 -1.62 -9.98
N ILE A 8 -4.10 -1.69 -8.65
CA ILE A 8 -2.94 -1.83 -7.77
C ILE A 8 -2.96 -3.08 -6.88
N ARG A 9 -4.12 -3.69 -6.65
CA ARG A 9 -4.24 -4.92 -5.86
C ARG A 9 -4.05 -6.13 -6.78
N VAL A 10 -2.92 -6.78 -6.65
CA VAL A 10 -2.56 -7.96 -7.45
C VAL A 10 -2.37 -9.18 -6.55
N PRO A 11 -2.65 -10.41 -7.04
CA PRO A 11 -2.33 -11.62 -6.30
C PRO A 11 -0.82 -11.76 -6.10
N CYS A 12 -0.43 -12.25 -4.93
CA CYS A 12 0.95 -12.62 -4.64
C CYS A 12 1.00 -14.13 -4.33
N LEU A 13 1.83 -14.87 -5.04
CA LEU A 13 2.01 -16.30 -4.84
C LEU A 13 3.46 -16.56 -4.46
N MET A 14 3.67 -17.23 -3.33
CA MET A 14 4.99 -17.59 -2.84
C MET A 14 5.05 -19.09 -2.53
N ARG A 15 6.18 -19.71 -2.86
CA ARG A 15 6.41 -21.13 -2.61
C ARG A 15 7.79 -21.34 -2.01
N TRP A 16 7.83 -21.96 -0.84
CA TRP A 16 9.07 -22.39 -0.18
C TRP A 16 8.83 -23.71 0.56
N PRO A 17 9.12 -24.86 -0.07
CA PRO A 17 8.89 -26.15 0.54
C PRO A 17 9.59 -26.28 1.89
N GLY A 18 8.89 -26.81 2.88
CA GLY A 18 9.39 -26.98 4.26
C GLY A 18 9.41 -25.70 5.11
N ARG A 19 9.08 -24.53 4.54
CA ARG A 19 9.01 -23.25 5.27
C ARG A 19 7.65 -22.61 5.18
N ILE A 20 7.07 -22.52 3.99
CA ILE A 20 5.73 -21.99 3.78
C ILE A 20 4.76 -23.18 3.72
N LYS A 21 3.73 -23.18 4.57
CA LYS A 21 2.71 -24.23 4.58
C LYS A 21 1.94 -24.23 3.25
N ALA A 22 1.87 -25.40 2.62
CA ALA A 22 1.11 -25.54 1.37
C ALA A 22 -0.38 -25.21 1.58
N GLY A 23 -0.97 -24.45 0.67
CA GLY A 23 -2.37 -24.02 0.72
C GLY A 23 -2.68 -22.95 1.77
N SER A 24 -1.68 -22.38 2.46
CA SER A 24 -1.90 -21.23 3.36
C SER A 24 -2.25 -19.98 2.57
N THR A 25 -3.09 -19.12 3.16
CA THR A 25 -3.47 -17.82 2.62
C THR A 25 -3.33 -16.77 3.70
N SER A 26 -3.03 -15.55 3.32
CA SER A 26 -3.03 -14.37 4.18
C SER A 26 -3.75 -13.21 3.47
N ASN A 27 -4.49 -12.41 4.23
CA ASN A 27 -5.12 -11.18 3.75
C ASN A 27 -4.35 -9.93 4.18
N GLU A 28 -3.14 -10.09 4.73
CA GLU A 28 -2.29 -8.98 5.09
C GLU A 28 -1.98 -8.10 3.86
N ILE A 29 -1.89 -6.79 4.12
CA ILE A 29 -1.59 -5.80 3.10
C ILE A 29 -0.09 -5.80 2.86
N LEU A 30 0.32 -6.41 1.76
CA LEU A 30 1.72 -6.49 1.35
C LEU A 30 2.03 -5.50 0.22
N SER A 31 3.28 -5.14 0.11
CA SER A 31 3.80 -4.30 -0.97
C SER A 31 5.01 -4.96 -1.62
N ALA A 32 5.30 -4.65 -2.87
CA ALA A 32 6.54 -5.07 -3.51
C ALA A 32 7.79 -4.55 -2.78
N LEU A 33 7.67 -3.45 -2.03
CA LEU A 33 8.72 -2.91 -1.18
C LEU A 33 9.16 -3.89 -0.08
N ASP A 34 8.27 -4.78 0.36
CA ASP A 34 8.52 -5.76 1.42
C ASP A 34 9.44 -6.90 0.98
N LEU A 35 9.56 -7.12 -0.33
CA LEU A 35 10.38 -8.22 -0.85
C LEU A 35 11.86 -8.07 -0.49
N PHE A 36 12.41 -6.87 -0.58
CA PHE A 36 13.83 -6.64 -0.30
C PHE A 36 14.18 -6.91 1.17
N PRO A 37 13.55 -6.28 2.19
CA PRO A 37 13.84 -6.57 3.59
C PRO A 37 13.58 -8.03 3.94
N THR A 38 12.54 -8.64 3.39
CA THR A 38 12.23 -10.05 3.62
C THR A 38 13.34 -10.98 3.09
N ILE A 39 13.83 -10.75 1.88
CA ILE A 39 14.92 -11.54 1.32
C ILE A 39 16.20 -11.36 2.15
N CYS A 40 16.51 -10.13 2.58
CA CYS A 40 17.65 -9.87 3.43
C CYS A 40 17.55 -10.60 4.77
N ALA A 41 16.38 -10.55 5.43
CA ALA A 41 16.15 -11.27 6.69
C ALA A 41 16.31 -12.78 6.52
N LEU A 42 15.75 -13.37 5.46
CA LEU A 42 15.85 -14.79 5.17
C LEU A 42 17.29 -15.21 4.83
N ALA A 43 18.05 -14.33 4.20
CA ALA A 43 19.47 -14.53 3.88
C ALA A 43 20.41 -14.18 5.05
N LYS A 44 19.88 -13.70 6.18
CA LYS A 44 20.64 -13.20 7.35
C LYS A 44 21.60 -12.07 6.99
N VAL A 45 21.19 -11.21 6.05
CA VAL A 45 21.91 -9.99 5.67
C VAL A 45 21.38 -8.85 6.52
N ASP A 46 22.27 -8.19 7.27
CA ASP A 46 21.90 -7.03 8.07
C ASP A 46 21.68 -5.80 7.20
N VAL A 47 20.52 -5.17 7.36
CA VAL A 47 20.12 -3.94 6.67
C VAL A 47 19.63 -2.88 7.65
N ALA A 48 19.91 -3.03 8.95
CA ALA A 48 19.40 -2.14 10.01
C ALA A 48 19.81 -0.66 9.82
N GLU A 49 20.97 -0.40 9.22
CA GLU A 49 21.44 0.96 8.92
C GLU A 49 20.72 1.60 7.72
N ARG A 50 19.93 0.83 6.97
CA ARG A 50 19.19 1.33 5.80
C ARG A 50 17.78 1.74 6.19
N LYS A 51 17.41 2.96 5.83
CA LYS A 51 16.01 3.38 5.91
C LYS A 51 15.25 2.71 4.77
N LEU A 52 14.47 1.67 5.08
CA LEU A 52 13.64 0.94 4.14
C LEU A 52 12.18 1.33 4.33
N ASP A 53 11.43 1.43 3.23
CA ASP A 53 9.99 1.68 3.24
C ASP A 53 9.17 0.39 3.33
N GLY A 54 9.81 -0.76 3.07
CA GLY A 54 9.22 -2.09 3.17
C GLY A 54 9.45 -2.73 4.53
N GLU A 55 8.60 -3.71 4.86
CA GLU A 55 8.64 -4.50 6.09
C GLU A 55 9.12 -5.92 5.81
N ASP A 56 9.80 -6.54 6.79
CA ASP A 56 10.07 -7.98 6.73
C ASP A 56 8.77 -8.77 6.98
N ILE A 57 8.31 -9.47 5.96
CA ILE A 57 7.09 -10.29 6.01
C ILE A 57 7.40 -11.79 6.18
N SER A 58 8.62 -12.17 6.51
CA SER A 58 9.00 -13.59 6.68
C SER A 58 8.16 -14.31 7.72
N GLY A 59 7.78 -13.62 8.79
CA GLY A 59 6.87 -14.14 9.83
C GLY A 59 5.48 -14.47 9.28
N ILE A 60 4.92 -13.58 8.44
CA ILE A 60 3.63 -13.83 7.76
C ILE A 60 3.74 -15.04 6.82
N LEU A 61 4.80 -15.11 6.03
CA LEU A 61 5.01 -16.19 5.06
C LEU A 61 5.15 -17.56 5.72
N THR A 62 5.80 -17.62 6.87
CA THR A 62 6.04 -18.87 7.60
C THR A 62 4.93 -19.19 8.60
N GLY A 63 3.97 -18.31 8.82
CA GLY A 63 2.89 -18.47 9.80
C GLY A 63 3.34 -18.28 11.26
N LEU A 64 4.51 -17.68 11.49
CA LEU A 64 5.00 -17.29 12.82
C LEU A 64 4.41 -15.97 13.30
N GLN A 65 3.84 -15.20 12.40
CA GLN A 65 3.17 -13.94 12.66
C GLN A 65 1.86 -13.90 11.88
N GLU A 66 0.80 -13.39 12.48
CA GLU A 66 -0.53 -13.32 11.85
C GLU A 66 -0.77 -11.96 11.19
N THR A 67 -0.22 -10.90 11.77
CA THR A 67 -0.46 -9.52 11.32
C THR A 67 0.83 -8.72 11.26
N LEU A 68 0.88 -7.72 10.36
CA LEU A 68 1.93 -6.71 10.33
C LEU A 68 1.58 -5.52 11.24
N PRO A 69 2.58 -4.74 11.66
CA PRO A 69 2.33 -3.43 12.27
C PRO A 69 1.45 -2.56 11.38
N ALA A 70 0.65 -1.68 11.99
CA ALA A 70 -0.12 -0.70 11.24
C ALA A 70 0.80 0.16 10.38
N ARG A 71 0.53 0.24 9.08
CA ARG A 71 1.38 0.93 8.11
C ARG A 71 0.58 1.76 7.13
N GLU A 72 1.29 2.66 6.49
CA GLU A 72 0.76 3.51 5.42
C GLU A 72 1.40 3.12 4.10
N LEU A 73 0.61 3.03 3.05
CA LEU A 73 1.10 2.78 1.70
C LEU A 73 0.71 3.96 0.81
N LEU A 74 1.71 4.57 0.18
CA LEU A 74 1.56 5.69 -0.73
C LEU A 74 1.85 5.26 -2.16
N TRP A 75 0.98 5.63 -3.08
CA TRP A 75 1.19 5.49 -4.53
C TRP A 75 1.08 6.85 -5.19
N HIS A 76 1.99 7.12 -6.10
CA HIS A 76 1.97 8.31 -6.93
C HIS A 76 2.43 7.96 -8.34
N THR A 77 1.61 8.28 -9.35
CA THR A 77 1.94 7.91 -10.73
C THR A 77 2.96 8.81 -11.39
N GLY A 78 3.31 9.93 -10.77
CA GLY A 78 4.13 10.95 -11.41
C GLY A 78 3.43 11.61 -12.60
N SER A 79 4.10 12.53 -13.26
CA SER A 79 3.60 13.12 -14.50
C SER A 79 4.21 12.38 -15.70
N HIS A 80 3.41 11.52 -16.32
CA HIS A 80 3.77 10.91 -17.61
C HIS A 80 2.96 11.59 -18.70
N ALA A 81 3.64 12.07 -19.73
CA ALA A 81 3.02 12.79 -20.86
C ALA A 81 1.90 11.98 -21.58
N GLU A 82 1.96 10.65 -21.45
CA GLU A 82 0.96 9.74 -22.02
C GLU A 82 -0.32 9.57 -21.17
N LEU A 83 -0.31 10.01 -19.91
CA LEU A 83 -1.48 9.93 -19.04
C LEU A 83 -2.41 11.14 -19.27
N LYS A 84 -3.25 11.06 -20.29
CA LYS A 84 -4.32 12.06 -20.57
C LYS A 84 -5.26 12.35 -19.39
N ARG A 85 -5.17 11.58 -18.28
CA ARG A 85 -6.00 11.67 -17.07
C ARG A 85 -5.29 12.33 -15.89
N GLY A 86 -4.16 13.00 -16.11
CA GLY A 86 -3.39 13.62 -15.04
C GLY A 86 -2.67 12.63 -14.13
N THR A 87 -2.03 13.15 -13.08
CA THR A 87 -1.38 12.32 -12.05
C THR A 87 -2.38 11.83 -11.02
N TRP A 88 -2.14 10.64 -10.50
CA TRP A 88 -2.93 10.02 -9.45
C TRP A 88 -2.10 9.85 -8.20
N THR A 89 -2.71 10.10 -7.05
CA THR A 89 -2.10 9.83 -5.76
C THR A 89 -3.11 9.07 -4.90
N ALA A 90 -2.66 7.99 -4.26
CA ALA A 90 -3.45 7.24 -3.30
C ALA A 90 -2.66 7.03 -2.01
N LEU A 91 -3.33 7.15 -0.88
CA LEU A 91 -2.81 6.79 0.44
C LEU A 91 -3.75 5.76 1.06
N ARG A 92 -3.21 4.63 1.45
CA ARG A 92 -3.92 3.63 2.25
C ARG A 92 -3.39 3.62 3.68
N GLN A 93 -4.30 3.66 4.65
CA GLN A 93 -4.02 3.51 6.07
C GLN A 93 -5.05 2.53 6.64
N GLY A 94 -4.62 1.32 6.94
CA GLY A 94 -5.52 0.24 7.34
C GLY A 94 -6.61 -0.01 6.29
N ASP A 95 -7.87 0.07 6.71
CA ASP A 95 -9.04 -0.16 5.85
C ASP A 95 -9.40 1.03 4.96
N TRP A 96 -8.84 2.20 5.25
CA TRP A 96 -9.19 3.43 4.55
C TRP A 96 -8.20 3.76 3.44
N LYS A 97 -8.77 4.18 2.32
CA LYS A 97 -8.02 4.62 1.15
C LYS A 97 -8.50 5.97 0.67
N PHE A 98 -7.60 6.93 0.74
CA PHE A 98 -7.74 8.23 0.09
C PHE A 98 -7.19 8.15 -1.33
N LEU A 99 -7.83 8.81 -2.28
CA LEU A 99 -7.39 8.88 -3.67
C LEU A 99 -7.71 10.26 -4.25
N GLU A 100 -6.77 10.83 -4.97
CA GLU A 100 -6.93 12.13 -5.64
C GLU A 100 -6.25 12.12 -7.00
N THR A 101 -6.84 12.87 -7.95
CA THR A 101 -6.25 13.14 -9.27
C THR A 101 -5.82 14.59 -9.36
N SER A 102 -4.85 14.90 -10.21
CA SER A 102 -4.49 16.32 -10.52
C SER A 102 -5.60 17.08 -11.24
N MET A 103 -6.64 16.40 -11.69
CA MET A 103 -7.83 17.00 -12.29
C MET A 103 -8.88 17.42 -11.26
N GLY A 104 -8.64 17.15 -9.97
CA GLY A 104 -9.52 17.54 -8.87
C GLY A 104 -10.50 16.48 -8.41
N ASP A 105 -10.47 15.26 -9.00
CA ASP A 105 -11.28 14.17 -8.48
C ASP A 105 -10.74 13.71 -7.14
N GLN A 106 -11.63 13.47 -6.18
CA GLN A 106 -11.27 13.10 -4.81
C GLN A 106 -12.20 12.03 -4.28
N PHE A 107 -11.61 10.99 -3.67
CA PHE A 107 -12.33 9.84 -3.18
C PHE A 107 -11.84 9.42 -1.81
N LEU A 108 -12.75 8.84 -1.03
CA LEU A 108 -12.46 8.13 0.21
C LEU A 108 -13.23 6.82 0.21
N PHE A 109 -12.53 5.72 0.40
CA PHE A 109 -13.12 4.38 0.43
C PHE A 109 -12.76 3.65 1.73
N ASN A 110 -13.67 2.80 2.21
CA ASN A 110 -13.34 1.74 3.15
C ASN A 110 -13.18 0.45 2.34
N VAL A 111 -11.95 0.12 1.98
CA VAL A 111 -11.66 -1.00 1.06
C VAL A 111 -11.82 -2.39 1.70
N ALA A 112 -11.97 -2.47 3.02
CA ALA A 112 -12.33 -3.71 3.69
C ALA A 112 -13.83 -4.04 3.50
N GLN A 113 -14.69 -3.01 3.54
CA GLN A 113 -16.13 -3.16 3.36
C GLN A 113 -16.55 -3.04 1.89
N ASP A 114 -15.86 -2.22 1.12
CA ASP A 114 -16.12 -1.98 -0.30
C ASP A 114 -14.84 -2.19 -1.14
N PRO A 115 -14.41 -3.44 -1.37
CA PRO A 115 -13.21 -3.73 -2.15
C PRO A 115 -13.33 -3.36 -3.64
N HIS A 116 -14.55 -3.02 -4.09
CA HIS A 116 -14.80 -2.55 -5.45
C HIS A 116 -14.84 -1.03 -5.60
N GLU A 117 -14.66 -0.29 -4.50
CA GLU A 117 -14.57 1.17 -4.47
C GLU A 117 -15.77 1.86 -5.15
N LYS A 118 -16.98 1.35 -4.90
CA LYS A 118 -18.23 1.85 -5.49
C LYS A 118 -18.78 3.07 -4.76
N ALA A 119 -18.57 3.16 -3.44
CA ALA A 119 -19.12 4.19 -2.57
C ALA A 119 -18.06 5.20 -2.16
N ASN A 120 -18.11 6.42 -2.69
CA ASN A 120 -17.25 7.51 -2.23
C ASN A 120 -17.76 8.09 -0.90
N LEU A 121 -17.05 7.83 0.18
CA LEU A 121 -17.42 8.18 1.55
C LEU A 121 -16.89 9.54 2.02
N LYS A 122 -16.28 10.37 1.15
CA LYS A 122 -15.65 11.63 1.55
C LYS A 122 -16.61 12.61 2.22
N VAL A 123 -17.89 12.59 1.83
CA VAL A 123 -18.93 13.48 2.40
C VAL A 123 -19.40 12.97 3.76
N GLN A 124 -19.47 11.65 3.95
CA GLN A 124 -19.87 11.02 5.21
C GLN A 124 -18.76 11.09 6.27
N HIS A 125 -17.49 11.13 5.87
CA HIS A 125 -16.33 11.15 6.76
C HIS A 125 -15.37 12.31 6.47
N PRO A 126 -15.82 13.58 6.56
CA PRO A 126 -15.03 14.74 6.13
C PRO A 126 -13.78 14.97 6.96
N LYS A 127 -13.81 14.65 8.27
CA LYS A 127 -12.65 14.76 9.15
C LYS A 127 -11.56 13.78 8.70
N LEU A 128 -11.89 12.50 8.58
CA LEU A 128 -10.96 11.45 8.16
C LEU A 128 -10.37 11.74 6.77
N PHE A 129 -11.22 12.20 5.83
CA PHE A 129 -10.77 12.60 4.50
C PHE A 129 -9.69 13.69 4.56
N ASN A 130 -9.92 14.74 5.37
CA ASN A 130 -8.97 15.83 5.53
C ASN A 130 -7.69 15.39 6.25
N ASP A 131 -7.78 14.49 7.22
CA ASP A 131 -6.62 13.97 7.95
C ASP A 131 -5.73 13.13 7.02
N LEU A 132 -6.31 12.21 6.23
CA LEU A 132 -5.59 11.42 5.24
C LEU A 132 -4.99 12.30 4.13
N ARG A 133 -5.69 13.33 3.69
CA ARG A 133 -5.18 14.29 2.71
C ARG A 133 -3.94 15.01 3.23
N LYS A 134 -3.97 15.52 4.47
CA LYS A 134 -2.81 16.17 5.11
C LYS A 134 -1.64 15.19 5.24
N ARG A 135 -1.94 13.96 5.66
CA ARG A 135 -0.90 12.93 5.79
C ARG A 135 -0.26 12.59 4.46
N ARG A 136 -1.07 12.45 3.38
CA ARG A 136 -0.58 12.28 2.01
C ARG A 136 0.37 13.40 1.59
N ASP A 137 0.03 14.67 1.90
CA ASP A 137 0.87 15.83 1.55
C ASP A 137 2.24 15.78 2.24
N VAL A 138 2.29 15.30 3.48
CA VAL A 138 3.54 15.09 4.22
C VAL A 138 4.38 14.01 3.54
N LEU A 139 3.80 12.82 3.30
CA LEU A 139 4.50 11.70 2.69
C LEU A 139 5.01 12.01 1.29
N LEU A 140 4.24 12.72 0.47
CA LEU A 140 4.70 13.14 -0.86
C LEU A 140 5.94 14.03 -0.79
N LYS A 141 6.01 14.95 0.19
CA LYS A 141 7.20 15.81 0.37
C LYS A 141 8.43 15.02 0.82
N GLU A 142 8.22 13.92 1.53
CA GLU A 142 9.31 13.04 1.98
C GLU A 142 9.84 12.16 0.85
N CYS A 143 8.95 11.71 -0.05
CA CYS A 143 9.27 10.75 -1.10
C CYS A 143 9.70 11.38 -2.43
N LEU A 144 9.22 12.60 -2.74
CA LEU A 144 9.59 13.26 -3.99
C LEU A 144 10.90 14.03 -3.82
N PRO A 145 11.84 13.88 -4.77
CA PRO A 145 13.08 14.67 -4.74
C PRO A 145 12.76 16.17 -4.81
N LYS A 146 13.51 16.95 -4.04
CA LYS A 146 13.45 18.41 -4.06
C LYS A 146 14.02 18.96 -5.36
#